data_bb691a433fd9167f461c461a7da65680
#
_entry.id   bb691a433fd9167f461c461a7da65680
#
_cell.length_a   1.000
_cell.length_b   1.000
_cell.length_c   1.000
_cell.angle_alpha   90.00
_cell.angle_beta   90.00
_cell.angle_gamma   90.00
#
_symmetry.space_group_name_H-M   'P 1'
#
loop_
_entity.id
_entity.type
_entity.pdbx_description
1 polymer ?
#
loop_
_entity_poly.entity_id
_entity_poly.type
_entity_poly.pdbx_seq_one_letter_code
_entity_poly.pdbx_strand_id
1 'polypeptide(L)'
;MNKQSGFTLIELAIVLVIIGLLLGGVLKGQELINSAKVKNMASDFRNIQVQVYSYQDKFKALPGDDKAAINHVNATSNGDGDGVIEGVWNSTTQTDETYIFWQHLRLAGLATGSTTLGDATYQPTNTEGGVIGVQSNPNKTISGLSGSYAICSTGILGKFVKQLDATMDDGNTATGAMMAAEAVSGTAAATAVVSAGSSPSIVDSQKYVVCMAF
;
A
#
# COMPACT_ATOMS: atom_id res chain seq x y z
N MET A 1 59.96 -26.25 -18.74
CA MET A 1 58.59 -26.82 -18.99
C MET A 1 57.81 -26.63 -17.73
N ASN A 2 56.85 -25.73 -17.76
CA ASN A 2 55.92 -25.51 -16.62
C ASN A 2 54.93 -26.68 -16.56
N LYS A 3 54.93 -27.43 -15.45
CA LYS A 3 53.95 -28.46 -15.20
C LYS A 3 52.62 -27.76 -14.90
N GLN A 4 51.63 -27.87 -15.77
CA GLN A 4 50.26 -27.50 -15.49
C GLN A 4 49.63 -28.58 -14.61
N SER A 5 49.27 -28.23 -13.37
CA SER A 5 48.45 -29.10 -12.51
C SER A 5 47.00 -28.91 -12.94
N GLY A 6 46.33 -29.98 -13.37
CA GLY A 6 44.89 -29.99 -13.65
C GLY A 6 44.08 -30.15 -12.37
N PHE A 7 42.86 -29.60 -12.38
CA PHE A 7 41.91 -29.79 -11.29
C PHE A 7 41.47 -31.26 -11.18
N THR A 8 41.27 -31.73 -9.97
CA THR A 8 40.73 -33.07 -9.73
C THR A 8 39.21 -33.09 -9.88
N LEU A 9 38.63 -34.25 -10.25
CA LEU A 9 37.20 -34.44 -10.35
C LEU A 9 36.48 -34.15 -9.03
N ILE A 10 37.11 -34.44 -7.90
CA ILE A 10 36.51 -34.22 -6.56
C ILE A 10 36.47 -32.74 -6.20
N GLU A 11 37.47 -31.94 -6.58
CA GLU A 11 37.48 -30.50 -6.38
C GLU A 11 36.32 -29.83 -7.12
N LEU A 12 36.10 -30.22 -8.40
CA LEU A 12 34.96 -29.70 -9.18
C LEU A 12 33.61 -30.16 -8.60
N ALA A 13 33.49 -31.39 -8.14
CA ALA A 13 32.27 -31.91 -7.54
C ALA A 13 31.87 -31.14 -6.26
N ILE A 14 32.84 -30.89 -5.37
CA ILE A 14 32.58 -30.13 -4.14
C ILE A 14 32.13 -28.69 -4.43
N VAL A 15 32.78 -28.03 -5.39
CA VAL A 15 32.44 -26.65 -5.81
C VAL A 15 31.01 -26.60 -6.35
N LEU A 16 30.60 -27.55 -7.20
CA LEU A 16 29.24 -27.59 -7.75
C LEU A 16 28.19 -27.81 -6.66
N VAL A 17 28.47 -28.69 -5.66
CA VAL A 17 27.56 -28.90 -4.54
C VAL A 17 27.39 -27.62 -3.70
N ILE A 18 28.51 -26.93 -3.39
CA ILE A 18 28.44 -25.68 -2.60
C ILE A 18 27.67 -24.60 -3.35
N ILE A 19 27.93 -24.41 -4.66
CA ILE A 19 27.20 -23.43 -5.48
C ILE A 19 25.71 -23.78 -5.52
N GLY A 20 25.37 -25.06 -5.71
CA GLY A 20 23.96 -25.52 -5.71
C GLY A 20 23.23 -25.19 -4.41
N LEU A 21 23.87 -25.46 -3.26
CA LEU A 21 23.30 -25.14 -1.93
C LEU A 21 23.17 -23.63 -1.72
N LEU A 22 24.17 -22.83 -2.12
CA LEU A 22 24.11 -21.37 -2.00
C LEU A 22 23.00 -20.78 -2.87
N LEU A 23 22.89 -21.19 -4.13
CA LEU A 23 21.81 -20.73 -5.03
C LEU A 23 20.42 -21.09 -4.49
N GLY A 24 20.23 -22.33 -4.01
CA GLY A 24 18.99 -22.76 -3.39
C GLY A 24 18.62 -21.94 -2.14
N GLY A 25 19.61 -21.65 -1.30
CA GLY A 25 19.42 -20.79 -0.13
C GLY A 25 19.04 -19.35 -0.46
N VAL A 26 19.69 -18.76 -1.49
CA VAL A 26 19.38 -17.39 -1.95
C VAL A 26 17.97 -17.30 -2.52
N LEU A 27 17.55 -18.25 -3.36
CA LEU A 27 16.20 -18.26 -3.93
C LEU A 27 15.13 -18.38 -2.85
N LYS A 28 15.33 -19.25 -1.86
CA LYS A 28 14.40 -19.39 -0.73
C LYS A 28 14.36 -18.14 0.14
N GLY A 29 15.50 -17.49 0.35
CA GLY A 29 15.59 -16.22 1.06
C GLY A 29 14.78 -15.10 0.37
N GLN A 30 14.88 -15.00 -0.96
CA GLN A 30 14.10 -14.02 -1.73
C GLN A 30 12.58 -14.27 -1.66
N GLU A 31 12.15 -15.52 -1.69
CA GLU A 31 10.73 -15.87 -1.55
C GLU A 31 10.18 -15.44 -0.18
N LEU A 32 10.95 -15.67 0.89
CA LEU A 32 10.56 -15.24 2.24
C LEU A 32 10.45 -13.72 2.37
N ILE A 33 11.41 -12.98 1.79
CA ILE A 33 11.39 -11.51 1.77
C ILE A 33 10.16 -11.01 1.00
N ASN A 34 9.85 -11.58 -0.16
CA ASN A 34 8.69 -11.21 -0.96
C ASN A 34 7.38 -11.47 -0.20
N SER A 35 7.26 -12.63 0.44
CA SER A 35 6.10 -12.95 1.28
C SER A 35 5.95 -11.99 2.48
N ALA A 36 7.05 -11.60 3.11
CA ALA A 36 7.03 -10.62 4.19
C ALA A 36 6.55 -9.23 3.72
N LYS A 37 6.98 -8.79 2.54
CA LYS A 37 6.52 -7.52 1.94
C LYS A 37 5.01 -7.52 1.71
N VAL A 38 4.46 -8.59 1.13
CA VAL A 38 3.01 -8.71 0.91
C VAL A 38 2.24 -8.68 2.23
N LYS A 39 2.72 -9.41 3.25
CA LYS A 39 2.10 -9.41 4.58
C LYS A 39 2.12 -8.02 5.23
N ASN A 40 3.22 -7.28 5.09
CA ASN A 40 3.32 -5.92 5.61
C ASN A 40 2.33 -4.99 4.90
N MET A 41 2.26 -5.02 3.56
CA MET A 41 1.27 -4.23 2.81
C MET A 41 -0.17 -4.60 3.19
N ALA A 42 -0.49 -5.89 3.34
CA ALA A 42 -1.79 -6.33 3.81
C ALA A 42 -2.11 -5.82 5.23
N SER A 43 -1.09 -5.77 6.11
CA SER A 43 -1.22 -5.18 7.44
C SER A 43 -1.47 -3.68 7.38
N ASP A 44 -0.82 -2.94 6.47
CA ASP A 44 -1.03 -1.51 6.30
C ASP A 44 -2.50 -1.20 6.00
N PHE A 45 -3.10 -1.88 5.03
CA PHE A 45 -4.52 -1.71 4.69
C PHE A 45 -5.45 -1.98 5.88
N ARG A 46 -5.24 -3.10 6.58
CA ARG A 46 -6.06 -3.45 7.75
C ARG A 46 -5.89 -2.47 8.91
N ASN A 47 -4.67 -2.06 9.17
CA ASN A 47 -4.37 -1.13 10.26
C ASN A 47 -5.02 0.23 10.03
N ILE A 48 -4.98 0.76 8.80
CA ILE A 48 -5.61 2.04 8.46
C ILE A 48 -7.12 1.95 8.65
N GLN A 49 -7.76 0.87 8.21
CA GLN A 49 -9.19 0.64 8.43
C GLN A 49 -9.52 0.63 9.94
N VAL A 50 -8.75 -0.09 10.74
CA VAL A 50 -8.90 -0.13 12.20
C VAL A 50 -8.69 1.25 12.83
N GLN A 51 -7.73 2.02 12.34
CA GLN A 51 -7.45 3.38 12.82
C GLN A 51 -8.63 4.31 12.56
N VAL A 52 -9.25 4.24 11.37
CA VAL A 52 -10.46 5.03 11.04
C VAL A 52 -11.59 4.69 12.00
N TYR A 53 -11.91 3.41 12.17
CA TYR A 53 -12.97 2.98 13.08
C TYR A 53 -12.67 3.35 14.54
N SER A 54 -11.42 3.26 14.97
CA SER A 54 -11.01 3.65 16.33
C SER A 54 -11.20 5.15 16.57
N TYR A 55 -10.88 5.98 15.56
CA TYR A 55 -11.10 7.43 15.63
C TYR A 55 -12.60 7.74 15.69
N GLN A 56 -13.39 7.11 14.82
CA GLN A 56 -14.86 7.26 14.81
C GLN A 56 -15.50 6.83 16.12
N ASP A 57 -15.04 5.73 16.72
CA ASP A 57 -15.58 5.28 18.01
C ASP A 57 -15.27 6.30 19.12
N LYS A 58 -14.06 6.83 19.15
CA LYS A 58 -13.61 7.75 20.19
C LYS A 58 -14.20 9.15 20.08
N PHE A 59 -14.29 9.70 18.87
CA PHE A 59 -14.67 11.11 18.65
C PHE A 59 -16.01 11.29 17.94
N LYS A 60 -16.62 10.20 17.46
CA LYS A 60 -17.88 10.19 16.67
C LYS A 60 -17.77 11.04 15.39
N ALA A 61 -16.57 11.14 14.84
CA ALA A 61 -16.19 11.89 13.65
C ALA A 61 -15.19 11.09 12.80
N LEU A 62 -15.04 11.44 11.53
CA LEU A 62 -14.01 10.86 10.66
C LEU A 62 -12.69 11.62 10.84
N PRO A 63 -11.53 10.93 10.83
CA PRO A 63 -10.26 11.64 10.74
C PRO A 63 -10.18 12.37 9.39
N GLY A 64 -9.69 13.59 9.38
CA GLY A 64 -9.73 14.51 8.24
C GLY A 64 -10.97 15.38 8.24
N ASP A 65 -12.15 14.79 8.29
CA ASP A 65 -13.46 15.45 8.26
C ASP A 65 -13.97 15.88 9.67
N ASP A 66 -13.20 15.73 10.72
CA ASP A 66 -13.62 16.10 12.08
C ASP A 66 -13.69 17.61 12.28
N LYS A 67 -14.92 18.15 12.35
CA LYS A 67 -15.19 19.59 12.59
C LYS A 67 -14.76 20.12 13.96
N ALA A 68 -14.36 19.24 14.86
CA ALA A 68 -13.89 19.59 16.20
C ALA A 68 -12.48 19.06 16.49
N ALA A 69 -11.68 18.70 15.47
CA ALA A 69 -10.38 18.08 15.62
C ALA A 69 -9.39 18.91 16.45
N ILE A 70 -9.47 20.26 16.38
CA ILE A 70 -8.69 21.15 17.24
C ILE A 70 -8.97 20.87 18.72
N ASN A 71 -10.23 20.64 19.09
CA ASN A 71 -10.61 20.35 20.47
C ASN A 71 -10.40 18.88 20.84
N HIS A 72 -10.61 17.96 19.90
CA HIS A 72 -10.51 16.52 20.15
C HIS A 72 -9.06 16.03 20.29
N VAL A 73 -8.17 16.53 19.43
CA VAL A 73 -6.79 16.01 19.31
C VAL A 73 -5.72 17.12 19.24
N ASN A 74 -6.11 18.39 19.40
CA ASN A 74 -5.21 19.55 19.24
C ASN A 74 -4.61 19.62 17.82
N ALA A 75 -5.43 19.35 16.80
CA ALA A 75 -5.05 19.43 15.40
C ALA A 75 -4.76 20.88 14.95
N THR A 76 -4.09 21.05 13.83
CA THR A 76 -3.82 22.37 13.22
C THR A 76 -5.09 22.97 12.61
N SER A 77 -5.97 22.14 12.08
CA SER A 77 -7.25 22.54 11.44
C SER A 77 -8.32 21.50 11.68
N ASN A 78 -9.58 21.94 11.54
CA ASN A 78 -10.74 21.05 11.51
C ASN A 78 -11.07 20.68 10.06
N GLY A 79 -11.77 19.55 9.88
CA GLY A 79 -12.60 19.28 8.70
C GLY A 79 -13.95 19.99 8.79
N ASP A 80 -14.86 19.77 7.87
CA ASP A 80 -16.16 20.40 7.84
C ASP A 80 -17.29 19.56 8.46
N GLY A 81 -17.10 18.26 8.57
CA GLY A 81 -17.98 17.33 9.28
C GLY A 81 -19.20 16.91 8.47
N ASP A 82 -19.10 16.87 7.15
CA ASP A 82 -20.18 16.46 6.24
C ASP A 82 -20.24 14.94 5.98
N GLY A 83 -19.27 14.18 6.46
CA GLY A 83 -19.14 12.73 6.30
C GLY A 83 -18.34 12.29 5.09
N VAL A 84 -17.73 13.23 4.38
CA VAL A 84 -16.84 13.00 3.23
C VAL A 84 -15.41 13.39 3.63
N ILE A 85 -14.41 12.66 3.18
CA ILE A 85 -13.00 13.05 3.30
C ILE A 85 -12.62 13.65 1.95
N GLU A 86 -12.61 14.99 1.87
CA GLU A 86 -12.36 15.71 0.62
C GLU A 86 -10.89 15.75 0.25
N GLY A 87 -10.68 15.79 -1.07
CA GLY A 87 -9.37 15.78 -1.69
C GLY A 87 -9.09 14.47 -2.39
N VAL A 88 -7.90 14.38 -2.98
CA VAL A 88 -7.42 13.14 -3.60
C VAL A 88 -6.55 12.39 -2.60
N TRP A 89 -6.59 11.06 -2.64
CA TRP A 89 -5.90 10.19 -1.68
C TRP A 89 -4.40 10.48 -1.53
N ASN A 90 -3.75 10.97 -2.57
CA ASN A 90 -2.33 11.33 -2.59
C ASN A 90 -2.08 12.85 -2.58
N SER A 91 -3.03 13.63 -2.10
CA SER A 91 -2.89 15.10 -2.02
C SER A 91 -1.67 15.50 -1.19
N THR A 92 -1.00 16.55 -1.64
CA THR A 92 0.06 17.27 -0.91
C THR A 92 -0.40 18.64 -0.41
N THR A 93 -1.66 18.98 -0.66
CA THR A 93 -2.28 20.23 -0.21
C THR A 93 -2.63 20.13 1.26
N GLN A 94 -2.02 20.96 2.09
CA GLN A 94 -2.12 20.86 3.55
C GLN A 94 -3.51 21.20 4.11
N THR A 95 -4.40 21.75 3.29
CA THR A 95 -5.77 22.07 3.65
C THR A 95 -6.78 20.99 3.27
N ASP A 96 -6.37 20.02 2.44
CA ASP A 96 -7.24 18.92 2.04
C ASP A 96 -7.47 17.97 3.22
N GLU A 97 -8.67 17.49 3.40
CA GLU A 97 -9.03 16.55 4.48
C GLU A 97 -8.30 15.23 4.35
N THR A 98 -8.07 14.74 3.11
CA THR A 98 -7.24 13.56 2.83
C THR A 98 -5.79 13.74 3.32
N TYR A 99 -5.28 14.98 3.38
CA TYR A 99 -3.95 15.28 3.88
C TYR A 99 -3.94 15.40 5.41
N ILE A 100 -4.83 16.22 6.01
CA ILE A 100 -4.92 16.39 7.47
C ILE A 100 -5.42 15.13 8.19
N PHE A 101 -6.01 14.18 7.48
CA PHE A 101 -6.39 12.85 7.95
C PHE A 101 -5.27 12.19 8.79
N TRP A 102 -4.05 12.23 8.28
CA TRP A 102 -2.90 11.63 8.97
C TRP A 102 -2.52 12.38 10.25
N GLN A 103 -2.67 13.70 10.27
CA GLN A 103 -2.44 14.49 11.49
C GLN A 103 -3.43 14.10 12.59
N HIS A 104 -4.73 14.01 12.25
CA HIS A 104 -5.77 13.66 13.20
C HIS A 104 -5.52 12.28 13.82
N LEU A 105 -5.18 11.27 13.02
CA LEU A 105 -4.87 9.93 13.52
C LEU A 105 -3.63 9.90 14.43
N ARG A 106 -2.59 10.63 14.08
CA ARG A 106 -1.33 10.66 14.84
C ARG A 106 -1.48 11.40 16.16
N LEU A 107 -2.16 12.53 16.16
CA LEU A 107 -2.45 13.29 17.37
C LEU A 107 -3.42 12.53 18.29
N ALA A 108 -4.31 11.71 17.73
CA ALA A 108 -5.16 10.79 18.51
C ALA A 108 -4.38 9.61 19.12
N GLY A 109 -3.10 9.42 18.74
CA GLY A 109 -2.28 8.28 19.17
C GLY A 109 -2.61 6.96 18.47
N LEU A 110 -3.33 7.01 17.34
CA LEU A 110 -3.78 5.83 16.58
C LEU A 110 -2.81 5.45 15.46
N ALA A 111 -2.01 6.40 14.96
CA ALA A 111 -1.00 6.17 13.93
C ALA A 111 0.36 6.76 14.36
N THR A 112 1.44 6.23 13.76
CA THR A 112 2.80 6.75 13.95
C THR A 112 3.18 7.69 12.81
N GLY A 113 4.17 8.57 13.02
CA GLY A 113 4.72 9.48 12.02
C GLY A 113 4.70 10.94 12.45
N SER A 114 5.17 11.85 11.58
CA SER A 114 5.21 13.29 11.83
C SER A 114 3.80 13.88 11.90
N THR A 115 3.57 14.75 12.90
CA THR A 115 2.34 15.54 13.03
C THR A 115 2.49 16.95 12.40
N THR A 116 3.68 17.28 11.92
CA THR A 116 3.97 18.57 11.29
C THR A 116 3.57 18.53 9.82
N LEU A 117 2.59 19.36 9.45
CA LEU A 117 2.17 19.49 8.05
C LEU A 117 3.32 20.01 7.19
N GLY A 118 3.49 19.42 5.99
CA GLY A 118 4.58 19.77 5.07
C GLY A 118 5.93 19.12 5.36
N ASP A 119 6.05 18.33 6.43
CA ASP A 119 7.24 17.51 6.67
C ASP A 119 7.44 16.51 5.52
N ALA A 120 8.70 16.31 5.09
CA ALA A 120 9.04 15.40 3.99
C ALA A 120 8.65 13.94 4.26
N THR A 121 8.50 13.56 5.53
CA THR A 121 8.11 12.22 5.98
C THR A 121 6.65 12.15 6.43
N TYR A 122 5.87 13.20 6.13
CA TYR A 122 4.49 13.30 6.62
C TYR A 122 3.56 12.25 6.00
N GLN A 123 3.62 12.05 4.69
CA GLN A 123 2.80 11.02 4.06
C GLN A 123 3.36 9.62 4.35
N PRO A 124 2.53 8.67 4.80
CA PRO A 124 3.00 7.31 5.04
C PRO A 124 3.36 6.61 3.72
N THR A 125 4.31 5.70 3.79
CA THR A 125 4.77 4.92 2.65
C THR A 125 4.73 3.42 2.93
N ASN A 126 4.47 2.64 1.89
CA ASN A 126 4.52 1.19 1.95
C ASN A 126 5.96 0.64 1.87
N THR A 127 6.12 -0.66 1.95
CA THR A 127 7.43 -1.35 1.90
C THR A 127 8.17 -1.24 0.56
N GLU A 128 7.51 -0.78 -0.51
CA GLU A 128 8.10 -0.47 -1.82
C GLU A 128 8.40 1.04 -1.98
N GLY A 129 8.18 1.83 -0.93
CA GLY A 129 8.40 3.28 -0.93
C GLY A 129 7.30 4.09 -1.59
N GLY A 130 6.18 3.46 -1.96
CA GLY A 130 5.01 4.14 -2.53
C GLY A 130 4.15 4.80 -1.45
N VAL A 131 3.51 5.91 -1.79
CA VAL A 131 2.63 6.67 -0.89
C VAL A 131 1.36 5.88 -0.59
N ILE A 132 0.88 5.98 0.64
CA ILE A 132 -0.42 5.47 1.09
C ILE A 132 -1.32 6.67 1.42
N GLY A 133 -2.59 6.61 1.00
CA GLY A 133 -3.56 7.64 1.31
C GLY A 133 -4.98 7.12 1.36
N VAL A 134 -5.89 7.96 1.82
CA VAL A 134 -7.31 7.65 2.00
C VAL A 134 -8.15 8.74 1.36
N GLN A 135 -9.28 8.38 0.75
CA GLN A 135 -10.30 9.33 0.30
C GLN A 135 -11.70 8.72 0.35
N SER A 136 -12.70 9.56 0.33
CA SER A 136 -14.09 9.15 0.09
C SER A 136 -14.35 8.84 -1.39
N ASN A 137 -15.47 8.17 -1.67
CA ASN A 137 -15.90 7.81 -3.01
C ASN A 137 -14.90 6.89 -3.76
N PRO A 138 -14.75 5.62 -3.36
CA PRO A 138 -13.83 4.66 -3.97
C PRO A 138 -13.95 4.57 -5.51
N ASN A 139 -15.15 4.69 -6.06
CA ASN A 139 -15.37 4.66 -7.51
C ASN A 139 -14.66 5.81 -8.26
N LYS A 140 -14.26 6.89 -7.60
CA LYS A 140 -13.40 7.93 -8.20
C LYS A 140 -11.94 7.50 -8.27
N THR A 141 -11.53 6.51 -7.49
CA THR A 141 -10.18 5.94 -7.58
C THR A 141 -10.10 4.93 -8.72
N ILE A 142 -10.86 3.83 -8.61
CA ILE A 142 -10.93 2.79 -9.63
C ILE A 142 -12.40 2.53 -9.95
N SER A 143 -12.74 2.51 -11.23
CA SER A 143 -14.12 2.29 -11.69
C SER A 143 -14.64 0.92 -11.24
N GLY A 144 -15.79 0.90 -10.58
CA GLY A 144 -16.39 -0.31 -10.04
C GLY A 144 -16.02 -0.62 -8.59
N LEU A 145 -15.03 0.07 -8.01
CA LEU A 145 -14.69 -0.09 -6.60
C LEU A 145 -15.80 0.52 -5.72
N SER A 146 -16.42 -0.28 -4.87
CA SER A 146 -17.61 0.09 -4.08
C SER A 146 -17.33 0.09 -2.59
N GLY A 147 -17.75 1.13 -1.88
CA GLY A 147 -17.59 1.34 -0.44
C GLY A 147 -17.78 2.80 -0.08
N SER A 148 -17.58 3.15 1.19
CA SER A 148 -17.64 4.54 1.66
C SER A 148 -16.30 5.25 1.47
N TYR A 149 -15.21 4.56 1.74
CA TYR A 149 -13.84 5.06 1.71
C TYR A 149 -12.94 4.12 0.93
N ALA A 150 -11.86 4.66 0.34
CA ALA A 150 -10.79 3.88 -0.26
C ALA A 150 -9.46 4.18 0.42
N ILE A 151 -8.69 3.14 0.71
CA ILE A 151 -7.27 3.22 1.01
C ILE A 151 -6.54 2.88 -0.27
N CYS A 152 -5.68 3.77 -0.77
CA CYS A 152 -4.87 3.55 -1.95
C CYS A 152 -3.39 3.53 -1.61
N SER A 153 -2.63 2.64 -2.25
CA SER A 153 -1.19 2.48 -2.07
C SER A 153 -0.51 2.34 -3.42
N THR A 154 0.48 3.19 -3.71
CA THR A 154 1.16 3.25 -5.02
C THR A 154 2.48 2.49 -5.05
N GLY A 155 3.02 2.30 -6.25
CA GLY A 155 4.37 1.78 -6.46
C GLY A 155 4.52 0.28 -6.23
N ILE A 156 3.43 -0.46 -6.12
CA ILE A 156 3.43 -1.90 -5.83
C ILE A 156 3.72 -2.69 -7.11
N LEU A 157 4.74 -3.55 -7.11
CA LEU A 157 5.04 -4.43 -8.25
C LEU A 157 3.92 -5.43 -8.50
N GLY A 158 3.62 -5.71 -9.77
CA GLY A 158 2.51 -6.58 -10.19
C GLY A 158 2.52 -7.95 -9.55
N LYS A 159 3.71 -8.56 -9.34
CA LYS A 159 3.82 -9.83 -8.61
C LYS A 159 3.29 -9.76 -7.18
N PHE A 160 3.45 -8.60 -6.50
CA PHE A 160 2.92 -8.39 -5.16
C PHE A 160 1.44 -8.02 -5.17
N VAL A 161 1.00 -7.28 -6.20
CA VAL A 161 -0.42 -6.94 -6.39
C VAL A 161 -1.27 -8.21 -6.44
N LYS A 162 -0.90 -9.19 -7.27
CA LYS A 162 -1.63 -10.47 -7.39
C LYS A 162 -1.67 -11.25 -6.08
N GLN A 163 -0.54 -11.27 -5.34
CA GLN A 163 -0.46 -11.97 -4.05
C GLN A 163 -1.24 -11.23 -2.95
N LEU A 164 -1.22 -9.89 -2.99
CA LEU A 164 -1.94 -9.05 -2.04
C LEU A 164 -3.44 -9.23 -2.19
N ASP A 165 -3.94 -9.16 -3.42
CA ASP A 165 -5.33 -9.38 -3.76
C ASP A 165 -5.80 -10.77 -3.32
N ALA A 166 -5.11 -11.84 -3.71
CA ALA A 166 -5.41 -13.20 -3.28
C ALA A 166 -5.35 -13.42 -1.75
N THR A 167 -4.68 -12.53 -1.00
CA THR A 167 -4.58 -12.58 0.47
C THR A 167 -5.70 -11.80 1.15
N MET A 168 -6.16 -10.73 0.53
CA MET A 168 -7.08 -9.75 1.10
C MET A 168 -8.49 -9.83 0.52
N ASP A 169 -8.64 -10.34 -0.73
CA ASP A 169 -9.88 -10.34 -1.47
C ASP A 169 -10.07 -11.63 -2.30
N ASP A 170 -10.58 -11.53 -3.52
CA ASP A 170 -11.03 -12.64 -4.37
C ASP A 170 -9.96 -13.21 -5.32
N GLY A 171 -8.78 -12.59 -5.40
CA GLY A 171 -7.66 -12.96 -6.29
C GLY A 171 -7.79 -12.39 -7.72
N ASN A 172 -8.77 -11.54 -7.97
CA ASN A 172 -8.98 -10.86 -9.24
C ASN A 172 -8.88 -9.33 -9.06
N THR A 173 -7.75 -8.77 -9.37
CA THR A 173 -7.43 -7.34 -9.20
C THR A 173 -8.34 -6.34 -9.92
N ALA A 174 -9.37 -6.80 -10.63
CA ALA A 174 -10.38 -5.97 -11.30
C ALA A 174 -11.78 -6.08 -10.68
N THR A 175 -11.96 -6.88 -9.63
CA THR A 175 -13.24 -7.10 -8.94
C THR A 175 -13.05 -7.05 -7.44
N GLY A 176 -14.15 -7.12 -6.67
CA GLY A 176 -14.11 -7.21 -5.22
C GLY A 176 -13.93 -5.88 -4.50
N ALA A 177 -13.45 -5.98 -3.27
CA ALA A 177 -13.19 -4.83 -2.40
C ALA A 177 -11.77 -4.26 -2.58
N MET A 178 -10.86 -5.00 -3.23
CA MET A 178 -9.52 -4.58 -3.56
C MET A 178 -9.31 -4.63 -5.07
N MET A 179 -8.91 -3.52 -5.66
CA MET A 179 -8.65 -3.44 -7.10
C MET A 179 -7.31 -2.76 -7.38
N ALA A 180 -6.75 -3.03 -8.56
CA ALA A 180 -5.50 -2.42 -9.02
C ALA A 180 -5.66 -1.70 -10.35
N ALA A 181 -4.90 -0.60 -10.54
CA ALA A 181 -4.81 0.13 -11.79
C ALA A 181 -3.38 0.64 -12.03
N GLU A 182 -3.03 0.96 -13.29
CA GLU A 182 -1.69 1.48 -13.62
C GLU A 182 -1.45 2.86 -13.02
N ALA A 183 -2.48 3.72 -13.06
CA ALA A 183 -2.43 5.06 -12.49
C ALA A 183 -3.79 5.42 -11.89
N VAL A 184 -3.80 6.02 -10.71
CA VAL A 184 -5.01 6.47 -10.00
C VAL A 184 -4.79 7.90 -9.55
N SER A 185 -5.56 8.82 -10.12
CA SER A 185 -5.49 10.25 -9.77
C SER A 185 -6.36 10.62 -8.55
N GLY A 186 -7.40 9.84 -8.27
CA GLY A 186 -8.40 10.14 -7.24
C GLY A 186 -9.46 11.18 -7.64
N THR A 187 -9.25 11.90 -8.74
CA THR A 187 -10.23 12.86 -9.30
C THR A 187 -11.10 12.23 -10.38
N ALA A 188 -10.56 11.24 -11.11
CA ALA A 188 -11.28 10.50 -12.14
C ALA A 188 -10.98 9.01 -11.97
N ALA A 189 -12.02 8.17 -12.13
CA ALA A 189 -11.89 6.73 -12.00
C ALA A 189 -10.90 6.16 -13.02
N ALA A 190 -9.94 5.38 -12.54
CA ALA A 190 -9.04 4.59 -13.39
C ALA A 190 -9.71 3.28 -13.81
N THR A 191 -9.23 2.68 -14.90
CA THR A 191 -9.66 1.34 -15.31
C THR A 191 -8.89 0.30 -14.50
N ALA A 192 -9.61 -0.64 -13.90
CA ALA A 192 -8.99 -1.75 -13.20
C ALA A 192 -8.23 -2.67 -14.16
N VAL A 193 -7.14 -3.28 -13.67
CA VAL A 193 -6.29 -4.21 -14.43
C VAL A 193 -6.45 -5.61 -13.85
N VAL A 194 -6.84 -6.57 -14.68
CA VAL A 194 -7.10 -7.96 -14.24
C VAL A 194 -5.82 -8.72 -13.91
N SER A 195 -5.91 -9.66 -12.97
CA SER A 195 -4.77 -10.46 -12.50
C SER A 195 -4.13 -11.29 -13.61
N ALA A 196 -4.95 -11.89 -14.48
CA ALA A 196 -4.51 -12.72 -15.60
C ALA A 196 -5.64 -12.95 -16.64
N GLY A 197 -5.28 -13.24 -17.88
CA GLY A 197 -6.18 -13.80 -18.90
C GLY A 197 -6.96 -12.81 -19.76
N SER A 198 -7.10 -11.57 -19.35
CA SER A 198 -7.73 -10.49 -20.15
C SER A 198 -6.80 -9.29 -20.26
N SER A 199 -6.96 -8.48 -21.31
CA SER A 199 -6.17 -7.25 -21.48
C SER A 199 -7.01 -6.04 -21.00
N PRO A 200 -6.43 -5.09 -20.21
CA PRO A 200 -5.08 -5.08 -19.68
C PRO A 200 -4.89 -6.06 -18.50
N SER A 201 -3.77 -6.77 -18.44
CA SER A 201 -3.42 -7.70 -17.37
C SER A 201 -2.22 -7.27 -16.57
N ILE A 202 -2.16 -7.65 -15.30
CA ILE A 202 -1.04 -7.33 -14.41
C ILE A 202 0.26 -7.96 -14.91
N VAL A 203 1.28 -7.11 -15.15
CA VAL A 203 2.65 -7.48 -15.48
C VAL A 203 3.51 -7.44 -14.22
N ASP A 204 4.21 -8.54 -13.90
CA ASP A 204 4.94 -8.72 -12.63
C ASP A 204 5.99 -7.65 -12.34
N SER A 205 6.64 -7.11 -13.38
CA SER A 205 7.70 -6.10 -13.26
C SER A 205 7.21 -4.65 -13.29
N GLN A 206 5.95 -4.41 -13.63
CA GLN A 206 5.35 -3.08 -13.62
C GLN A 206 4.83 -2.70 -12.24
N LYS A 207 4.73 -1.39 -12.00
CA LYS A 207 4.19 -0.83 -10.76
C LYS A 207 2.74 -0.39 -10.96
N TYR A 208 1.95 -0.65 -9.93
CA TYR A 208 0.52 -0.36 -9.91
C TYR A 208 0.15 0.43 -8.66
N VAL A 209 -1.02 1.04 -8.71
CA VAL A 209 -1.74 1.51 -7.53
C VAL A 209 -2.77 0.47 -7.16
N VAL A 210 -2.81 0.08 -5.89
CA VAL A 210 -3.83 -0.80 -5.32
C VAL A 210 -4.71 0.02 -4.41
N CYS A 211 -6.02 -0.06 -4.60
CA CYS A 211 -7.00 0.56 -3.73
C CYS A 211 -7.92 -0.50 -3.11
N MET A 212 -8.17 -0.38 -1.81
CA MET A 212 -9.12 -1.20 -1.07
C MET A 212 -10.24 -0.32 -0.54
N ALA A 213 -11.49 -0.69 -0.84
CA ALA A 213 -12.68 -0.04 -0.31
C ALA A 213 -13.16 -0.67 1.00
N PHE A 214 -13.84 0.14 1.85
CA PHE A 214 -14.47 -0.31 3.09
C PHE A 214 -15.59 0.62 3.53
#